data_dfcbd3a4bc7c92df3b4b0244d9817ce3
#
_entry.id   dfcbd3a4bc7c92df3b4b0244d9817ce3
#
_cell.length_a   1.000
_cell.length_b   1.000
_cell.length_c   1.000
_cell.angle_alpha   90.00
_cell.angle_beta   90.00
_cell.angle_gamma   90.00
#
_symmetry.space_group_name_H-M   'P 1'
#
loop_
_entity.id
_entity.type
_entity.pdbx_description
1 polymer ?
#
loop_
_entity_poly.entity_id
_entity_poly.type
_entity_poly.pdbx_seq_one_letter_code
_entity_poly.pdbx_strand_id
1 'polypeptide(L)'
;MRKTTLPSGEELPVLGQGTWGFGEHRASRAHEIDALRFGIDLGMTLIDTAEMYGDGAAEEVIGEAIEGRREQTFIVDKVLPQNATRKRTVEACERSLRRLKTDRIDLYLLHWRGPAPLTETLAGFDDLLRAGKIRYWGVSNFDVPDMEEIARLPGAAALASNQVLYNLMRRGIEYDLMPWSAQRKIPLMAYSPLEQGRLMEDPEIRRIAAAHSATPAQIALAWVLRKEGLVAVPKASTRGHVEQNRTALDIHLTPDQLAALDRAFPPPRHKMPLEMI
;
A
#
# COMPACT_ATOMS: atom_id res chain seq x y z
N MET A 1 3.76 -10.69 -13.74
CA MET A 1 3.20 -9.70 -12.79
C MET A 1 2.88 -8.43 -13.56
N ARG A 2 1.61 -7.94 -13.49
CA ARG A 2 1.20 -6.65 -14.06
C ARG A 2 1.85 -5.51 -13.27
N LYS A 3 2.15 -4.38 -13.92
CA LYS A 3 2.86 -3.26 -13.31
C LYS A 3 2.11 -1.96 -13.50
N THR A 4 2.40 -0.98 -12.64
CA THR A 4 2.07 0.44 -12.76
C THR A 4 3.35 1.26 -12.70
N THR A 5 3.29 2.53 -13.09
CA THR A 5 4.49 3.37 -13.23
C THR A 5 4.42 4.54 -12.24
N LEU A 6 5.50 4.78 -11.50
CA LEU A 6 5.69 6.00 -10.71
C LEU A 6 5.91 7.22 -11.62
N PRO A 7 5.71 8.45 -11.13
CA PRO A 7 6.02 9.67 -11.90
C PRO A 7 7.46 9.73 -12.41
N SER A 8 8.40 9.05 -11.75
CA SER A 8 9.80 8.91 -12.16
C SER A 8 10.02 8.03 -13.40
N GLY A 9 9.01 7.26 -13.82
CA GLY A 9 9.12 6.24 -14.86
C GLY A 9 9.47 4.84 -14.36
N GLU A 10 9.74 4.66 -13.06
CA GLU A 10 9.99 3.33 -12.49
C GLU A 10 8.71 2.52 -12.40
N GLU A 11 8.79 1.25 -12.80
CA GLU A 11 7.67 0.32 -12.77
C GLU A 11 7.58 -0.43 -11.44
N LEU A 12 6.37 -0.49 -10.86
CA LEU A 12 6.04 -1.24 -9.65
C LEU A 12 5.06 -2.38 -9.95
N PRO A 13 5.13 -3.52 -9.25
CA PRO A 13 4.06 -4.52 -9.31
C PRO A 13 2.76 -3.93 -8.78
N VAL A 14 1.63 -4.20 -9.44
CA VAL A 14 0.31 -3.73 -8.97
C VAL A 14 -0.18 -4.47 -7.72
N LEU A 15 0.51 -5.53 -7.32
CA LEU A 15 0.20 -6.34 -6.14
C LEU A 15 1.46 -6.49 -5.29
N GLY A 16 1.41 -5.96 -4.09
CA GLY A 16 2.43 -6.06 -3.05
C GLY A 16 1.99 -6.95 -1.88
N GLN A 17 2.78 -6.90 -0.82
CA GLN A 17 2.58 -7.64 0.43
C GLN A 17 2.49 -6.66 1.60
N GLY A 18 1.34 -6.57 2.27
CA GLY A 18 1.16 -5.79 3.49
C GLY A 18 1.61 -6.56 4.72
N THR A 19 2.14 -5.86 5.72
CA THR A 19 2.71 -6.47 6.93
C THR A 19 2.05 -6.02 8.24
N TRP A 20 0.88 -5.41 8.19
CA TRP A 20 0.11 -5.09 9.40
C TRP A 20 -0.09 -6.34 10.27
N GLY A 21 0.28 -6.24 11.57
CA GLY A 21 0.20 -7.34 12.53
C GLY A 21 1.32 -8.39 12.42
N PHE A 22 2.36 -8.15 11.60
CA PHE A 22 3.55 -9.01 11.57
C PHE A 22 4.46 -8.71 12.77
N GLY A 23 5.14 -9.74 13.25
CA GLY A 23 6.07 -9.65 14.37
C GLY A 23 5.42 -9.53 15.76
N GLU A 24 4.08 -9.37 15.86
CA GLU A 24 3.38 -9.24 17.13
C GLU A 24 3.38 -10.55 17.95
N HIS A 25 3.49 -11.69 17.27
CA HIS A 25 3.55 -12.99 17.92
C HIS A 25 4.80 -13.77 17.52
N ARG A 26 5.67 -14.06 18.48
CA ARG A 26 6.92 -14.80 18.23
C ARG A 26 6.71 -16.15 17.53
N ALA A 27 5.60 -16.83 17.83
CA ALA A 27 5.27 -18.11 17.24
C ALA A 27 4.96 -18.06 15.73
N SER A 28 4.51 -16.91 15.19
CA SER A 28 4.18 -16.72 13.78
C SER A 28 5.35 -16.22 12.93
N ARG A 29 6.41 -15.69 13.56
CA ARG A 29 7.52 -15.00 12.88
C ARG A 29 8.14 -15.80 11.74
N ALA A 30 8.43 -17.07 11.94
CA ALA A 30 9.03 -17.92 10.90
C ALA A 30 8.08 -18.11 9.70
N HIS A 31 6.78 -18.25 9.94
CA HIS A 31 5.79 -18.36 8.87
C HIS A 31 5.61 -17.04 8.12
N GLU A 32 5.68 -15.90 8.81
CA GLU A 32 5.59 -14.57 8.20
C GLU A 32 6.78 -14.30 7.27
N ILE A 33 8.01 -14.66 7.72
CA ILE A 33 9.23 -14.59 6.90
C ILE A 33 9.11 -15.48 5.66
N ASP A 34 8.65 -16.73 5.84
CA ASP A 34 8.48 -17.68 4.75
C ASP A 34 7.42 -17.21 3.74
N ALA A 35 6.30 -16.64 4.22
CA ALA A 35 5.26 -16.06 3.37
C ALA A 35 5.79 -14.89 2.54
N LEU A 36 6.55 -13.96 3.13
CA LEU A 36 7.17 -12.84 2.42
C LEU A 36 8.13 -13.32 1.33
N ARG A 37 9.02 -14.27 1.66
CA ARG A 37 9.97 -14.87 0.71
C ARG A 37 9.25 -15.55 -0.45
N PHE A 38 8.21 -16.30 -0.15
CA PHE A 38 7.38 -16.94 -1.16
C PHE A 38 6.68 -15.93 -2.08
N GLY A 39 6.17 -14.83 -1.51
CA GLY A 39 5.59 -13.74 -2.31
C GLY A 39 6.61 -13.07 -3.24
N ILE A 40 7.86 -12.86 -2.77
CA ILE A 40 8.95 -12.36 -3.63
C ILE A 40 9.20 -13.33 -4.79
N ASP A 41 9.25 -14.65 -4.53
CA ASP A 41 9.45 -15.68 -5.57
C ASP A 41 8.31 -15.68 -6.61
N LEU A 42 7.08 -15.32 -6.21
CA LEU A 42 5.92 -15.14 -7.10
C LEU A 42 5.88 -13.77 -7.82
N GLY A 43 6.87 -12.90 -7.60
CA GLY A 43 6.98 -11.58 -8.20
C GLY A 43 6.21 -10.47 -7.45
N MET A 44 5.68 -10.73 -6.25
CA MET A 44 5.10 -9.74 -5.34
C MET A 44 6.23 -9.04 -4.57
N THR A 45 7.09 -8.33 -5.29
CA THR A 45 8.34 -7.77 -4.78
C THR A 45 8.18 -6.48 -3.98
N LEU A 46 7.01 -5.82 -4.06
CA LEU A 46 6.68 -4.67 -3.23
C LEU A 46 6.22 -5.14 -1.85
N ILE A 47 6.87 -4.65 -0.79
CA ILE A 47 6.54 -4.95 0.61
C ILE A 47 6.20 -3.66 1.32
N ASP A 48 5.00 -3.58 1.90
CA ASP A 48 4.48 -2.41 2.62
C ASP A 48 4.51 -2.63 4.14
N THR A 49 5.14 -1.69 4.85
CA THR A 49 5.25 -1.67 6.31
C THR A 49 5.09 -0.26 6.87
N ALA A 50 5.31 -0.10 8.17
CA ALA A 50 5.37 1.18 8.88
C ALA A 50 6.11 1.04 10.22
N GLU A 51 6.78 2.12 10.70
CA GLU A 51 7.44 2.13 12.02
C GLU A 51 6.48 1.78 13.17
N MET A 52 5.16 2.00 12.99
CA MET A 52 4.15 1.70 14.02
C MET A 52 3.73 0.22 14.05
N TYR A 53 3.98 -0.57 13.00
CA TYR A 53 3.47 -1.94 12.96
C TYR A 53 4.24 -2.84 13.94
N GLY A 54 3.52 -3.27 14.99
CA GLY A 54 4.13 -4.02 16.09
C GLY A 54 5.29 -3.27 16.78
N ASP A 55 5.24 -1.92 16.81
CA ASP A 55 6.32 -1.05 17.32
C ASP A 55 7.69 -1.34 16.68
N GLY A 56 7.66 -1.55 15.35
CA GLY A 56 8.83 -1.87 14.53
C GLY A 56 9.11 -3.36 14.35
N ALA A 57 8.36 -4.26 15.00
CA ALA A 57 8.57 -5.70 14.85
C ALA A 57 8.29 -6.19 13.42
N ALA A 58 7.35 -5.56 12.70
CA ALA A 58 7.10 -5.88 11.29
C ALA A 58 8.31 -5.57 10.40
N GLU A 59 8.99 -4.44 10.65
CA GLU A 59 10.22 -4.07 9.92
C GLU A 59 11.36 -5.08 10.19
N GLU A 60 11.48 -5.58 11.43
CA GLU A 60 12.45 -6.63 11.76
C GLU A 60 12.17 -7.95 11.01
N VAL A 61 10.89 -8.36 10.93
CA VAL A 61 10.48 -9.54 10.13
C VAL A 61 10.87 -9.37 8.67
N ILE A 62 10.62 -8.16 8.11
CA ILE A 62 11.01 -7.85 6.74
C ILE A 62 12.53 -7.91 6.58
N GLY A 63 13.29 -7.30 7.51
CA GLY A 63 14.76 -7.33 7.48
C GLY A 63 15.33 -8.74 7.39
N GLU A 64 14.71 -9.72 8.09
CA GLU A 64 15.08 -11.13 7.98
C GLU A 64 14.59 -11.78 6.67
N ALA A 65 13.40 -11.39 6.19
CA ALA A 65 12.85 -11.95 4.96
C ALA A 65 13.67 -11.57 3.71
N ILE A 66 14.15 -10.32 3.65
CA ILE A 66 14.87 -9.76 2.50
C ILE A 66 16.37 -10.01 2.53
N GLU A 67 16.90 -10.69 3.56
CA GLU A 67 18.32 -11.04 3.64
C GLU A 67 18.76 -11.81 2.40
N GLY A 68 19.79 -11.28 1.69
CA GLY A 68 20.25 -11.78 0.40
C GLY A 68 19.33 -11.50 -0.80
N ARG A 69 18.20 -10.79 -0.60
CA ARG A 69 17.17 -10.49 -1.63
C ARG A 69 16.81 -9.01 -1.74
N ARG A 70 17.53 -8.12 -1.02
CA ARG A 70 17.19 -6.68 -0.97
C ARG A 70 17.02 -6.04 -2.35
N GLU A 71 17.91 -6.38 -3.28
CA GLU A 71 17.87 -5.83 -4.64
C GLU A 71 16.69 -6.31 -5.49
N GLN A 72 15.99 -7.36 -5.05
CA GLN A 72 14.79 -7.88 -5.71
C GLN A 72 13.52 -7.24 -5.17
N THR A 73 13.60 -6.42 -4.11
CA THR A 73 12.45 -5.90 -3.36
C THR A 73 12.32 -4.39 -3.50
N PHE A 74 11.08 -3.91 -3.42
CA PHE A 74 10.71 -2.52 -3.31
C PHE A 74 10.02 -2.31 -1.95
N ILE A 75 10.70 -1.66 -1.02
CA ILE A 75 10.22 -1.47 0.35
C ILE A 75 9.48 -0.13 0.45
N VAL A 76 8.22 -0.20 0.90
CA VAL A 76 7.41 0.95 1.28
C VAL A 76 7.34 0.99 2.80
N ASP A 77 7.71 2.12 3.39
CA ASP A 77 7.67 2.31 4.83
C ASP A 77 7.09 3.68 5.17
N LYS A 78 6.69 3.91 6.43
CA LYS A 78 5.92 5.09 6.81
C LYS A 78 6.41 5.69 8.11
N VAL A 79 6.58 7.03 8.12
CA VAL A 79 6.84 7.82 9.33
C VAL A 79 5.52 8.27 9.95
N LEU A 80 5.42 8.15 11.28
CA LEU A 80 4.28 8.64 12.05
C LEU A 80 4.23 10.19 12.10
N PRO A 81 3.04 10.79 12.16
CA PRO A 81 2.88 12.25 12.21
C PRO A 81 3.60 12.94 13.37
N GLN A 82 3.73 12.29 14.52
CA GLN A 82 4.50 12.83 15.65
C GLN A 82 6.01 12.91 15.39
N ASN A 83 6.49 12.20 14.36
CA ASN A 83 7.87 12.23 13.88
C ASN A 83 8.03 13.06 12.61
N ALA A 84 7.04 13.84 12.19
CA ALA A 84 6.98 14.52 10.89
C ALA A 84 7.69 15.87 10.82
N THR A 85 8.45 16.31 11.86
CA THR A 85 9.37 17.45 11.73
C THR A 85 10.63 17.03 10.97
N ARG A 86 11.33 17.96 10.32
CA ARG A 86 12.53 17.69 9.52
C ARG A 86 13.51 16.75 10.22
N LYS A 87 13.92 17.10 11.44
CA LYS A 87 14.88 16.31 12.24
C LYS A 87 14.32 14.92 12.60
N ARG A 88 13.08 14.87 13.10
CA ARG A 88 12.48 13.61 13.57
C ARG A 88 12.17 12.66 12.43
N THR A 89 11.82 13.17 11.23
CA THR A 89 11.63 12.36 10.02
C THR A 89 12.92 11.62 9.66
N VAL A 90 14.06 12.31 9.71
CA VAL A 90 15.36 11.68 9.48
C VAL A 90 15.68 10.64 10.55
N GLU A 91 15.53 10.98 11.83
CA GLU A 91 15.78 10.07 12.93
C GLU A 91 14.86 8.82 12.89
N ALA A 92 13.58 8.98 12.51
CA ALA A 92 12.64 7.88 12.34
C ALA A 92 13.08 6.93 11.21
N CYS A 93 13.39 7.48 10.03
CA CYS A 93 13.91 6.70 8.91
C CYS A 93 15.17 5.91 9.29
N GLU A 94 16.09 6.51 10.04
CA GLU A 94 17.30 5.82 10.50
C GLU A 94 17.00 4.67 11.48
N ARG A 95 15.96 4.80 12.32
CA ARG A 95 15.49 3.68 13.15
C ARG A 95 14.91 2.56 12.29
N SER A 96 14.07 2.91 11.32
CA SER A 96 13.47 1.97 10.37
C SER A 96 14.54 1.20 9.57
N LEU A 97 15.54 1.90 9.02
CA LEU A 97 16.66 1.29 8.30
C LEU A 97 17.42 0.26 9.14
N ARG A 98 17.64 0.55 10.44
CA ARG A 98 18.29 -0.41 11.36
C ARG A 98 17.45 -1.67 11.56
N ARG A 99 16.10 -1.55 11.76
CA ARG A 99 15.20 -2.69 11.92
C ARG A 99 15.07 -3.51 10.63
N LEU A 100 14.96 -2.83 9.49
CA LEU A 100 14.93 -3.43 8.15
C LEU A 100 16.28 -4.04 7.72
N LYS A 101 17.37 -3.76 8.44
CA LYS A 101 18.74 -4.21 8.13
C LYS A 101 19.16 -3.85 6.69
N THR A 102 18.82 -2.65 6.25
CA THR A 102 19.11 -2.14 4.90
C THR A 102 19.60 -0.70 4.97
N ASP A 103 20.27 -0.25 3.94
CA ASP A 103 20.80 1.11 3.80
C ASP A 103 19.80 2.10 3.18
N ARG A 104 18.71 1.59 2.55
CA ARG A 104 17.69 2.41 1.90
C ARG A 104 16.28 1.85 2.01
N ILE A 105 15.31 2.76 2.03
CA ILE A 105 13.87 2.50 1.79
C ILE A 105 13.56 2.98 0.37
N ASP A 106 12.76 2.23 -0.40
CA ASP A 106 12.45 2.63 -1.78
C ASP A 106 11.40 3.74 -1.80
N LEU A 107 10.31 3.64 -1.04
CA LEU A 107 9.28 4.66 -0.92
C LEU A 107 8.98 4.93 0.56
N TYR A 108 9.21 6.17 1.00
CA TYR A 108 8.95 6.57 2.39
C TYR A 108 7.76 7.51 2.45
N LEU A 109 6.74 7.17 3.23
CA LEU A 109 5.47 7.89 3.28
C LEU A 109 5.31 8.64 4.62
N LEU A 110 4.67 9.81 4.59
CA LEU A 110 4.02 10.35 5.79
C LEU A 110 2.71 9.56 6.01
N HIS A 111 2.58 8.88 7.15
CA HIS A 111 1.51 7.89 7.40
C HIS A 111 0.10 8.50 7.41
N TRP A 112 -0.06 9.71 7.95
CA TRP A 112 -1.23 10.59 7.83
C TRP A 112 -0.84 12.01 8.21
N ARG A 113 -1.71 12.95 7.88
CA ARG A 113 -1.51 14.35 8.22
C ARG A 113 -1.49 14.56 9.72
N GLY A 114 -0.42 15.18 10.23
CA GLY A 114 -0.25 15.56 11.63
C GLY A 114 -0.19 17.07 11.83
N PRO A 115 0.15 17.52 13.03
CA PRO A 115 0.26 18.95 13.36
C PRO A 115 1.51 19.62 12.79
N ALA A 116 2.53 18.86 12.39
CA ALA A 116 3.76 19.42 11.81
C ALA A 116 3.45 20.06 10.45
N PRO A 117 3.99 21.25 10.14
CA PRO A 117 3.88 21.81 8.81
C PRO A 117 4.45 20.86 7.75
N LEU A 118 3.74 20.68 6.62
CA LEU A 118 4.20 19.79 5.55
C LEU A 118 5.59 20.17 5.01
N THR A 119 5.94 21.47 5.04
CA THR A 119 7.27 21.96 4.66
C THR A 119 8.40 21.35 5.50
N GLU A 120 8.16 21.05 6.78
CA GLU A 120 9.12 20.38 7.65
C GLU A 120 9.32 18.91 7.22
N THR A 121 8.22 18.19 6.99
CA THR A 121 8.28 16.80 6.54
C THR A 121 8.97 16.67 5.18
N LEU A 122 8.62 17.56 4.23
CA LEU A 122 9.23 17.60 2.90
C LEU A 122 10.73 17.91 2.97
N ALA A 123 11.15 18.83 3.86
CA ALA A 123 12.56 19.09 4.10
C ALA A 123 13.31 17.86 4.67
N GLY A 124 12.65 17.07 5.54
CA GLY A 124 13.20 15.82 6.03
C GLY A 124 13.35 14.76 4.92
N PHE A 125 12.33 14.62 4.06
CA PHE A 125 12.40 13.72 2.90
C PHE A 125 13.51 14.15 1.91
N ASP A 126 13.69 15.45 1.68
CA ASP A 126 14.73 15.97 0.82
C ASP A 126 16.15 15.68 1.39
N ASP A 127 16.34 15.82 2.71
CA ASP A 127 17.58 15.41 3.37
C ASP A 127 17.85 13.91 3.20
N LEU A 128 16.83 13.06 3.33
CA LEU A 128 16.94 11.61 3.16
C LEU A 128 17.20 11.21 1.70
N LEU A 129 16.57 11.87 0.73
CA LEU A 129 16.84 11.68 -0.70
C LEU A 129 18.30 12.01 -1.04
N ARG A 130 18.80 13.15 -0.57
CA ARG A 130 20.20 13.56 -0.80
C ARG A 130 21.21 12.64 -0.13
N ALA A 131 20.84 12.05 1.01
CA ALA A 131 21.65 11.07 1.72
C ALA A 131 21.56 9.65 1.11
N GLY A 132 20.71 9.43 0.11
CA GLY A 132 20.49 8.11 -0.49
C GLY A 132 19.76 7.11 0.42
N LYS A 133 19.16 7.58 1.52
CA LYS A 133 18.43 6.75 2.48
C LYS A 133 17.02 6.40 2.03
N ILE A 134 16.42 7.21 1.18
CA ILE A 134 15.18 6.90 0.48
C ILE A 134 15.34 7.18 -1.00
N ARG A 135 14.58 6.46 -1.85
CA ARG A 135 14.58 6.68 -3.30
C ARG A 135 13.43 7.57 -3.75
N TYR A 136 12.29 7.41 -3.10
CA TYR A 136 11.06 8.15 -3.36
C TYR A 136 10.38 8.51 -2.04
N TRP A 137 9.55 9.54 -2.09
CA TRP A 137 8.66 9.87 -0.98
C TRP A 137 7.21 9.99 -1.45
N GLY A 138 6.29 9.85 -0.51
CA GLY A 138 4.87 10.02 -0.74
C GLY A 138 4.13 10.30 0.56
N VAL A 139 2.82 10.13 0.50
CA VAL A 139 1.93 10.33 1.64
C VAL A 139 0.96 9.17 1.79
N SER A 140 0.26 9.12 2.90
CA SER A 140 -0.82 8.19 3.14
C SER A 140 -1.98 8.92 3.83
N ASN A 141 -3.21 8.55 3.47
CA ASN A 141 -4.41 9.16 4.02
C ASN A 141 -4.52 10.67 3.78
N PHE A 142 -4.16 11.11 2.57
CA PHE A 142 -4.32 12.49 2.12
C PHE A 142 -5.50 12.60 1.16
N ASP A 143 -6.44 13.51 1.46
CA ASP A 143 -7.55 13.81 0.57
C ASP A 143 -7.16 14.89 -0.46
N VAL A 144 -8.05 15.19 -1.41
CA VAL A 144 -7.78 16.16 -2.48
C VAL A 144 -7.29 17.51 -1.95
N PRO A 145 -7.90 18.14 -0.91
CA PRO A 145 -7.38 19.39 -0.36
C PRO A 145 -5.93 19.30 0.15
N ASP A 146 -5.57 18.19 0.79
CA ASP A 146 -4.20 17.95 1.28
C ASP A 146 -3.22 17.76 0.13
N MET A 147 -3.63 17.01 -0.90
CA MET A 147 -2.83 16.79 -2.11
C MET A 147 -2.62 18.11 -2.88
N GLU A 148 -3.64 18.97 -2.94
CA GLU A 148 -3.54 20.30 -3.54
C GLU A 148 -2.61 21.24 -2.73
N GLU A 149 -2.60 21.10 -1.40
CA GLU A 149 -1.63 21.84 -0.56
C GLU A 149 -0.20 21.40 -0.89
N ILE A 150 0.07 20.08 -0.93
CA ILE A 150 1.39 19.56 -1.30
C ILE A 150 1.79 20.03 -2.69
N ALA A 151 0.88 19.99 -3.67
CA ALA A 151 1.18 20.38 -5.06
C ALA A 151 1.68 21.81 -5.23
N ARG A 152 1.44 22.69 -4.23
CA ARG A 152 1.92 24.07 -4.21
C ARG A 152 3.25 24.26 -3.50
N LEU A 153 3.76 23.22 -2.83
CA LEU A 153 5.00 23.31 -2.06
C LEU A 153 6.24 23.04 -2.95
N PRO A 154 7.39 23.63 -2.62
CA PRO A 154 8.65 23.27 -3.26
C PRO A 154 8.93 21.77 -3.11
N GLY A 155 9.38 21.12 -4.17
CA GLY A 155 9.67 19.69 -4.18
C GLY A 155 8.46 18.79 -4.47
N ALA A 156 7.25 19.34 -4.60
CA ALA A 156 6.02 18.57 -4.87
C ALA A 156 6.08 17.67 -6.11
N ALA A 157 6.87 18.06 -7.12
CA ALA A 157 7.04 17.25 -8.34
C ALA A 157 7.64 15.85 -8.09
N ALA A 158 8.26 15.64 -6.93
CA ALA A 158 8.82 14.35 -6.53
C ALA A 158 7.83 13.45 -5.75
N LEU A 159 6.57 13.88 -5.56
CA LEU A 159 5.52 13.08 -4.92
C LEU A 159 5.24 11.83 -5.75
N ALA A 160 5.54 10.67 -5.17
CA ALA A 160 5.52 9.40 -5.91
C ALA A 160 4.19 8.63 -5.78
N SER A 161 3.51 8.71 -4.63
CA SER A 161 2.27 7.95 -4.38
C SER A 161 1.49 8.53 -3.19
N ASN A 162 0.20 8.19 -3.12
CA ASN A 162 -0.63 8.34 -1.93
C ASN A 162 -1.26 6.98 -1.59
N GLN A 163 -1.05 6.51 -0.36
CA GLN A 163 -1.62 5.25 0.11
C GLN A 163 -2.91 5.51 0.89
N VAL A 164 -4.02 4.90 0.46
CA VAL A 164 -5.37 5.19 0.98
C VAL A 164 -6.19 3.92 1.18
N LEU A 165 -7.19 3.99 2.05
CA LEU A 165 -8.18 2.94 2.22
C LEU A 165 -9.01 2.82 0.93
N TYR A 166 -8.99 1.63 0.32
CA TYR A 166 -9.82 1.36 -0.86
C TYR A 166 -10.15 -0.12 -1.01
N ASN A 167 -11.42 -0.41 -1.05
CA ASN A 167 -11.99 -1.73 -1.32
C ASN A 167 -13.47 -1.60 -1.71
N LEU A 168 -14.17 -2.71 -1.93
CA LEU A 168 -15.59 -2.73 -2.30
C LEU A 168 -16.51 -1.96 -1.34
N MET A 169 -16.22 -1.96 -0.03
CA MET A 169 -17.01 -1.24 0.98
C MET A 169 -16.58 0.23 1.14
N ARG A 170 -15.37 0.59 0.74
CA ARG A 170 -14.72 1.89 0.96
C ARG A 170 -14.35 2.52 -0.37
N ARG A 171 -15.36 3.05 -1.06
CA ARG A 171 -15.23 3.56 -2.44
C ARG A 171 -15.16 5.09 -2.53
N GLY A 172 -15.14 5.79 -1.41
CA GLY A 172 -15.20 7.26 -1.35
C GLY A 172 -14.21 7.98 -2.27
N ILE A 173 -12.99 7.46 -2.39
CA ILE A 173 -11.93 8.02 -3.25
C ILE A 173 -12.24 7.99 -4.75
N GLU A 174 -13.21 7.19 -5.21
CA GLU A 174 -13.59 7.12 -6.62
C GLU A 174 -14.21 8.44 -7.11
N TYR A 175 -14.77 9.26 -6.21
CA TYR A 175 -15.46 10.49 -6.57
C TYR A 175 -14.50 11.56 -7.10
N ASP A 176 -13.42 11.82 -6.41
CA ASP A 176 -12.51 12.93 -6.74
C ASP A 176 -11.01 12.59 -6.63
N LEU A 177 -10.56 11.88 -5.57
CA LEU A 177 -9.14 11.63 -5.35
C LEU A 177 -8.54 10.72 -6.44
N MET A 178 -9.25 9.69 -6.86
CA MET A 178 -8.78 8.79 -7.93
C MET A 178 -8.67 9.51 -9.27
N PRO A 179 -9.68 10.29 -9.74
CA PRO A 179 -9.53 11.14 -10.92
C PRO A 179 -8.42 12.18 -10.81
N TRP A 180 -8.27 12.81 -9.64
CA TRP A 180 -7.20 13.79 -9.37
C TRP A 180 -5.81 13.17 -9.55
N SER A 181 -5.61 11.99 -8.97
CA SER A 181 -4.35 11.25 -9.04
C SER A 181 -4.03 10.76 -10.45
N ALA A 182 -5.05 10.24 -11.16
CA ALA A 182 -4.91 9.77 -12.54
C ALA A 182 -4.47 10.89 -13.50
N GLN A 183 -5.06 12.10 -13.39
CA GLN A 183 -4.66 13.27 -14.18
C GLN A 183 -3.19 13.66 -13.99
N ARG A 184 -2.63 13.39 -12.81
CA ARG A 184 -1.24 13.72 -12.45
C ARG A 184 -0.29 12.53 -12.58
N LYS A 185 -0.81 11.38 -13.01
CA LYS A 185 -0.06 10.12 -13.13
C LYS A 185 0.60 9.69 -11.82
N ILE A 186 -0.03 9.97 -10.68
CA ILE A 186 0.39 9.57 -9.35
C ILE A 186 -0.38 8.29 -8.99
N PRO A 187 0.26 7.12 -8.92
CA PRO A 187 -0.43 5.89 -8.55
C PRO A 187 -0.90 5.94 -7.10
N LEU A 188 -2.07 5.34 -6.83
CA LEU A 188 -2.58 5.14 -5.49
C LEU A 188 -2.25 3.73 -4.99
N MET A 189 -1.95 3.61 -3.70
CA MET A 189 -1.79 2.31 -3.03
C MET A 189 -3.01 2.02 -2.16
N ALA A 190 -3.71 0.92 -2.44
CA ALA A 190 -4.89 0.50 -1.70
C ALA A 190 -4.48 -0.36 -0.50
N TYR A 191 -4.59 0.18 0.73
CA TYR A 191 -4.47 -0.64 1.93
C TYR A 191 -5.82 -1.22 2.34
N SER A 192 -5.81 -2.28 3.15
CA SER A 192 -6.99 -3.06 3.55
C SER A 192 -7.92 -3.42 2.36
N PRO A 193 -7.37 -3.94 1.24
CA PRO A 193 -8.16 -4.22 0.04
C PRO A 193 -9.23 -5.29 0.26
N LEU A 194 -9.15 -6.06 1.36
CA LEU A 194 -10.08 -7.12 1.76
C LEU A 194 -10.96 -6.72 2.96
N GLU A 195 -10.96 -5.44 3.39
CA GLU A 195 -11.71 -4.92 4.54
C GLU A 195 -11.53 -5.80 5.79
N GLN A 196 -10.30 -6.24 6.08
CA GLN A 196 -9.98 -7.12 7.22
C GLN A 196 -10.81 -8.42 7.25
N GLY A 197 -11.21 -8.94 6.08
CA GLY A 197 -11.99 -10.16 5.95
C GLY A 197 -13.53 -9.99 5.97
N ARG A 198 -14.05 -8.79 6.24
CA ARG A 198 -15.51 -8.55 6.30
C ARG A 198 -16.23 -8.79 4.98
N LEU A 199 -15.54 -8.71 3.85
CA LEU A 199 -16.09 -8.97 2.51
C LEU A 199 -16.31 -10.46 2.24
N MET A 200 -15.74 -11.36 3.05
CA MET A 200 -15.72 -12.81 2.76
C MET A 200 -17.10 -13.47 2.88
N GLU A 201 -17.99 -12.88 3.67
CA GLU A 201 -19.33 -13.42 3.91
C GLU A 201 -20.40 -12.85 2.98
N ASP A 202 -20.06 -11.85 2.14
CA ASP A 202 -21.01 -11.22 1.23
C ASP A 202 -21.54 -12.23 0.18
N PRO A 203 -22.89 -12.36 0.03
CA PRO A 203 -23.47 -13.36 -0.85
C PRO A 203 -23.16 -13.14 -2.33
N GLU A 204 -23.04 -11.89 -2.78
CA GLU A 204 -22.75 -11.60 -4.18
C GLU A 204 -21.30 -11.90 -4.52
N ILE A 205 -20.37 -11.54 -3.62
CA ILE A 205 -18.94 -11.90 -3.78
C ILE A 205 -18.79 -13.43 -3.81
N ARG A 206 -19.47 -14.15 -2.91
CA ARG A 206 -19.45 -15.62 -2.89
C ARG A 206 -20.01 -16.24 -4.16
N ARG A 207 -21.12 -15.70 -4.67
CA ARG A 207 -21.72 -16.17 -5.93
C ARG A 207 -20.75 -16.01 -7.10
N ILE A 208 -20.08 -14.88 -7.20
CA ILE A 208 -19.08 -14.61 -8.25
C ILE A 208 -17.86 -15.51 -8.04
N ALA A 209 -17.39 -15.70 -6.81
CA ALA A 209 -16.26 -16.57 -6.48
C ALA A 209 -16.51 -18.01 -6.92
N ALA A 210 -17.72 -18.55 -6.69
CA ALA A 210 -18.10 -19.88 -7.14
C ALA A 210 -18.05 -20.02 -8.68
N ALA A 211 -18.47 -18.98 -9.43
CA ALA A 211 -18.43 -18.98 -10.89
C ALA A 211 -16.99 -18.97 -11.46
N HIS A 212 -16.03 -18.49 -10.70
CA HIS A 212 -14.60 -18.50 -11.05
C HIS A 212 -13.80 -19.63 -10.42
N SER A 213 -14.42 -20.51 -9.65
CA SER A 213 -13.71 -21.51 -8.81
C SER A 213 -12.63 -20.85 -7.93
N ALA A 214 -12.94 -19.67 -7.42
CA ALA A 214 -12.05 -18.82 -6.65
C ALA A 214 -12.59 -18.55 -5.23
N THR A 215 -11.78 -17.94 -4.38
CA THR A 215 -12.21 -17.48 -3.05
C THR A 215 -12.83 -16.07 -3.12
N PRO A 216 -13.70 -15.69 -2.17
CA PRO A 216 -14.20 -14.32 -2.06
C PRO A 216 -13.09 -13.27 -1.99
N ALA A 217 -11.98 -13.58 -1.31
CA ALA A 217 -10.81 -12.71 -1.22
C ALA A 217 -10.18 -12.42 -2.59
N GLN A 218 -10.09 -13.45 -3.44
CA GLN A 218 -9.57 -13.26 -4.80
C GLN A 218 -10.48 -12.38 -5.65
N ILE A 219 -11.81 -12.50 -5.51
CA ILE A 219 -12.77 -11.64 -6.23
C ILE A 219 -12.65 -10.19 -5.78
N ALA A 220 -12.61 -9.94 -4.45
CA ALA A 220 -12.45 -8.61 -3.90
C ALA A 220 -11.12 -7.97 -4.36
N LEU A 221 -10.04 -8.75 -4.36
CA LEU A 221 -8.73 -8.28 -4.80
C LEU A 221 -8.67 -8.04 -6.32
N ALA A 222 -9.26 -8.93 -7.14
CA ALA A 222 -9.37 -8.76 -8.59
C ALA A 222 -10.17 -7.49 -8.92
N TRP A 223 -11.22 -7.18 -8.14
CA TRP A 223 -11.99 -5.97 -8.30
C TRP A 223 -11.15 -4.70 -8.02
N VAL A 224 -10.35 -4.66 -6.95
CA VAL A 224 -9.44 -3.54 -6.68
C VAL A 224 -8.44 -3.40 -7.83
N LEU A 225 -7.81 -4.51 -8.20
CA LEU A 225 -6.74 -4.54 -9.20
C LEU A 225 -7.21 -4.26 -10.64
N ARG A 226 -8.53 -4.22 -10.91
CA ARG A 226 -9.04 -3.92 -12.26
C ARG A 226 -8.74 -2.49 -12.73
N LYS A 227 -8.53 -1.56 -11.80
CA LYS A 227 -8.26 -0.16 -12.06
C LYS A 227 -6.78 0.06 -12.38
N GLU A 228 -6.51 0.81 -13.44
CA GLU A 228 -5.15 1.28 -13.72
C GLU A 228 -4.70 2.31 -12.67
N GLY A 229 -3.38 2.42 -12.46
CA GLY A 229 -2.82 3.34 -11.48
C GLY A 229 -3.04 2.95 -10.02
N LEU A 230 -3.50 1.70 -9.75
CA LEU A 230 -3.64 1.18 -8.38
C LEU A 230 -2.61 0.09 -8.10
N VAL A 231 -2.09 0.12 -6.87
CA VAL A 231 -1.33 -0.97 -6.24
C VAL A 231 -2.13 -1.45 -5.05
N ALA A 232 -2.31 -2.76 -4.87
CA ALA A 232 -2.94 -3.31 -3.67
C ALA A 232 -1.90 -3.99 -2.77
N VAL A 233 -2.03 -3.81 -1.44
CA VAL A 233 -1.11 -4.38 -0.45
C VAL A 233 -1.86 -5.24 0.58
N PRO A 234 -2.45 -6.38 0.15
CA PRO A 234 -3.11 -7.31 1.06
C PRO A 234 -2.11 -7.96 2.01
N LYS A 235 -2.50 -8.16 3.28
CA LYS A 235 -1.72 -8.93 4.25
C LYS A 235 -1.95 -10.42 4.06
N ALA A 236 -0.87 -11.20 4.03
CA ALA A 236 -0.93 -12.65 4.02
C ALA A 236 0.26 -13.25 4.80
N SER A 237 -0.02 -14.05 5.83
CA SER A 237 0.99 -14.65 6.72
C SER A 237 1.23 -16.15 6.44
N THR A 238 0.65 -16.70 5.36
CA THR A 238 0.83 -18.09 4.94
C THR A 238 1.02 -18.17 3.42
N ARG A 239 1.79 -19.16 2.95
CA ARG A 239 1.99 -19.39 1.50
C ARG A 239 0.67 -19.54 0.74
N GLY A 240 -0.30 -20.25 1.30
CA GLY A 240 -1.60 -20.45 0.65
C GLY A 240 -2.35 -19.13 0.41
N HIS A 241 -2.35 -18.21 1.38
CA HIS A 241 -2.97 -16.90 1.19
C HIS A 241 -2.15 -16.00 0.23
N VAL A 242 -0.82 -16.10 0.25
CA VAL A 242 0.05 -15.38 -0.72
C VAL A 242 -0.25 -15.86 -2.14
N GLU A 243 -0.37 -17.18 -2.36
CA GLU A 243 -0.72 -17.75 -3.65
C GLU A 243 -2.11 -17.33 -4.11
N GLN A 244 -3.12 -17.37 -3.22
CA GLN A 244 -4.46 -16.85 -3.51
C GLN A 244 -4.44 -15.38 -3.92
N ASN A 245 -3.69 -14.53 -3.20
CA ASN A 245 -3.54 -13.13 -3.57
C ASN A 245 -2.91 -12.99 -4.96
N ARG A 246 -1.84 -13.75 -5.24
CA ARG A 246 -1.17 -13.71 -6.55
C ARG A 246 -2.09 -14.13 -7.70
N THR A 247 -2.85 -15.19 -7.52
CA THR A 247 -3.75 -15.73 -8.55
C THR A 247 -5.00 -14.88 -8.76
N ALA A 248 -5.31 -13.94 -7.85
CA ALA A 248 -6.36 -12.94 -8.06
C ALA A 248 -6.08 -12.05 -9.30
N LEU A 249 -4.81 -11.89 -9.71
CA LEU A 249 -4.43 -11.16 -10.93
C LEU A 249 -4.89 -11.85 -12.22
N ASP A 250 -5.17 -13.13 -12.18
CA ASP A 250 -5.55 -13.94 -13.34
C ASP A 250 -7.08 -13.98 -13.50
N ILE A 251 -7.85 -13.40 -12.55
CA ILE A 251 -9.30 -13.33 -12.58
C ILE A 251 -9.76 -12.08 -13.33
N HIS A 252 -10.58 -12.31 -14.36
CA HIS A 252 -11.19 -11.24 -15.15
C HIS A 252 -12.71 -11.20 -14.89
N LEU A 253 -13.15 -10.19 -14.14
CA LEU A 253 -14.56 -9.97 -13.86
C LEU A 253 -15.31 -9.49 -15.09
N THR A 254 -16.42 -10.13 -15.44
CA THR A 254 -17.26 -9.72 -16.57
C THR A 254 -18.01 -8.41 -16.29
N PRO A 255 -18.50 -7.68 -17.33
CA PRO A 255 -19.30 -6.48 -17.12
C PRO A 255 -20.54 -6.72 -16.23
N ASP A 256 -21.20 -7.88 -16.37
CA ASP A 256 -22.38 -8.23 -15.54
C ASP A 256 -22.00 -8.46 -14.07
N GLN A 257 -20.83 -9.08 -13.82
CA GLN A 257 -20.30 -9.26 -12.45
C GLN A 257 -19.90 -7.93 -11.83
N LEU A 258 -19.28 -7.05 -12.58
CA LEU A 258 -18.95 -5.68 -12.11
C LEU A 258 -20.23 -4.89 -11.80
N ALA A 259 -21.26 -4.95 -12.67
CA ALA A 259 -22.53 -4.32 -12.42
C ALA A 259 -23.26 -4.91 -11.20
N ALA A 260 -23.12 -6.21 -10.94
CA ALA A 260 -23.66 -6.86 -9.75
C ALA A 260 -22.96 -6.39 -8.48
N LEU A 261 -21.62 -6.29 -8.49
CA LEU A 261 -20.84 -5.72 -7.39
C LEU A 261 -21.16 -4.23 -7.16
N ASP A 262 -21.38 -3.44 -8.23
CA ASP A 262 -21.80 -2.04 -8.10
C ASP A 262 -23.20 -1.86 -7.51
N ARG A 263 -24.09 -2.85 -7.67
CA ARG A 263 -25.39 -2.86 -6.97
C ARG A 263 -25.25 -3.21 -5.49
N ALA A 264 -24.40 -4.18 -5.16
CA ALA A 264 -24.16 -4.60 -3.78
C ALA A 264 -23.36 -3.56 -2.99
N PHE A 265 -22.41 -2.91 -3.64
CA PHE A 265 -21.50 -1.91 -3.10
C PHE A 265 -21.51 -0.65 -4.00
N PRO A 266 -22.52 0.23 -3.87
CA PRO A 266 -22.69 1.35 -4.78
C PRO A 266 -21.51 2.33 -4.77
N PRO A 267 -21.07 2.82 -5.95
CA PRO A 267 -20.08 3.89 -6.02
C PRO A 267 -20.62 5.18 -5.40
N PRO A 268 -19.73 6.08 -4.91
CA PRO A 268 -20.14 7.34 -4.31
C PRO A 268 -20.82 8.25 -5.36
N ARG A 269 -21.92 8.91 -4.95
CA ARG A 269 -22.65 9.88 -5.79
C ARG A 269 -22.27 11.32 -5.46
N HIS A 270 -21.55 11.55 -4.37
CA HIS A 270 -21.08 12.85 -3.90
C HIS A 270 -19.76 12.66 -3.14
N LYS A 271 -19.09 13.76 -2.86
CA LYS A 271 -17.87 13.74 -2.04
C LYS A 271 -18.16 13.15 -0.65
N MET A 272 -17.39 12.16 -0.29
CA MET A 272 -17.35 11.57 1.05
C MET A 272 -16.06 12.00 1.76
N PRO A 273 -16.07 12.19 3.09
CA PRO A 273 -14.81 12.32 3.83
C PRO A 273 -13.89 11.14 3.56
N LEU A 274 -12.57 11.39 3.51
CA LEU A 274 -11.61 10.31 3.38
C LEU A 274 -11.68 9.38 4.60
N GLU A 275 -11.95 8.10 4.35
CA GLU A 275 -12.07 7.09 5.39
C GLU A 275 -10.69 6.53 5.75
N MET A 276 -10.51 6.17 7.03
CA MET A 276 -9.34 5.50 7.60
C MET A 276 -9.80 4.40 8.55
N ILE A 277 -8.97 3.38 8.77
CA ILE A 277 -9.18 2.31 9.77
C ILE A 277 -7.89 2.05 10.55
#